data_7d9bfeb91be548f18212bec7c90f1a86
#
_entry.id   7d9bfeb91be548f18212bec7c90f1a86
#
_cell.length_a   1.000
_cell.length_b   1.000
_cell.length_c   1.000
_cell.angle_alpha   90.00
_cell.angle_beta   90.00
_cell.angle_gamma   90.00
#
_symmetry.space_group_name_H-M   'P 1'
#
loop_
_entity.id
_entity.type
_entity.pdbx_description
1 polymer ?
#
loop_
_entity_poly.entity_id
_entity_poly.type
_entity_poly.pdbx_seq_one_letter_code
_entity_poly.pdbx_strand_id
1 'polypeptide(L)'
;MDENQIILVDKPAGISSFGVVAKIRSQLKTEFGHKVKVGHTGTLDPFATGLLILLSGKMTKKSNEFLKLDKVYKAELKLGYTSTTGDIEGEISKYPNSGAFGGHDREAGRSARDDGPERPVPEWGILESTIGSFIGEIEQTPPKFSAIKINGQRAYKLARKGTDFEIPSRKVKIYDIKILDYHYPKLKIRCHVSSGTYIRTLAEDIGKKLGTGAYLTALRRIKIGDYNVKDAKKML
;
A
#
# COMPACT_ATOMS: atom_id res chain seq x y z
N MET A 1 14.90 -27.44 16.47
CA MET A 1 14.68 -26.56 15.28
C MET A 1 15.81 -25.56 15.18
N ASP A 2 16.10 -25.02 14.00
CA ASP A 2 17.15 -23.97 13.83
C ASP A 2 16.54 -22.61 14.18
N GLU A 3 17.25 -21.81 14.97
CA GLU A 3 16.84 -20.41 15.27
C GLU A 3 17.03 -19.45 14.09
N ASN A 4 17.77 -19.88 13.07
CA ASN A 4 18.11 -19.11 11.88
C ASN A 4 17.16 -19.44 10.72
N GLN A 5 15.97 -18.84 10.71
CA GLN A 5 14.88 -19.25 9.81
C GLN A 5 14.38 -18.10 8.94
N ILE A 6 13.80 -18.49 7.79
CA ILE A 6 12.88 -17.68 7.00
C ILE A 6 11.48 -18.13 7.41
N ILE A 7 10.68 -17.21 7.97
CA ILE A 7 9.35 -17.51 8.48
C ILE A 7 8.34 -16.76 7.61
N LEU A 8 7.47 -17.51 6.92
CA LEU A 8 6.40 -16.96 6.10
C LEU A 8 5.13 -16.85 6.95
N VAL A 9 4.58 -15.66 7.06
CA VAL A 9 3.38 -15.38 7.84
C VAL A 9 2.31 -14.76 6.94
N ASP A 10 1.10 -15.30 6.98
CA ASP A 10 -0.09 -14.61 6.44
C ASP A 10 -0.60 -13.64 7.50
N LYS A 11 -0.20 -12.36 7.37
CA LYS A 11 -0.56 -11.31 8.32
C LYS A 11 -2.06 -11.01 8.22
N PRO A 12 -2.82 -11.08 9.30
CA PRO A 12 -4.20 -10.61 9.32
C PRO A 12 -4.28 -9.08 9.32
N ALA A 13 -5.45 -8.52 9.04
CA ALA A 13 -5.73 -7.11 9.24
C ALA A 13 -5.69 -6.73 10.73
N GLY A 14 -5.54 -5.43 11.02
CA GLY A 14 -5.61 -4.87 12.37
C GLY A 14 -4.32 -4.96 13.18
N ILE A 15 -3.29 -5.69 12.73
CA ILE A 15 -1.99 -5.78 13.40
C ILE A 15 -0.89 -5.16 12.54
N SER A 16 0.02 -4.41 13.14
CA SER A 16 1.19 -3.88 12.42
C SER A 16 2.21 -4.99 12.12
N SER A 17 3.04 -4.79 11.08
CA SER A 17 4.14 -5.72 10.77
C SER A 17 5.09 -5.91 11.96
N PHE A 18 5.29 -4.85 12.78
CA PHE A 18 6.11 -4.95 13.99
C PHE A 18 5.41 -5.74 15.11
N GLY A 19 4.07 -5.67 15.19
CA GLY A 19 3.27 -6.50 16.10
C GLY A 19 3.44 -7.99 15.79
N VAL A 20 3.47 -8.35 14.49
CA VAL A 20 3.78 -9.72 14.07
C VAL A 20 5.19 -10.14 14.51
N VAL A 21 6.19 -9.26 14.29
CA VAL A 21 7.57 -9.51 14.74
C VAL A 21 7.62 -9.74 16.25
N ALA A 22 6.92 -8.94 17.04
CA ALA A 22 6.88 -9.08 18.50
C ALA A 22 6.30 -10.43 18.94
N LYS A 23 5.19 -10.86 18.32
CA LYS A 23 4.54 -12.14 18.60
C LYS A 23 5.46 -13.33 18.27
N ILE A 24 6.07 -13.35 17.09
CA ILE A 24 7.02 -14.39 16.67
C ILE A 24 8.26 -14.41 17.56
N ARG A 25 8.78 -13.23 17.94
CA ARG A 25 9.92 -13.13 18.86
C ARG A 25 9.60 -13.73 20.22
N SER A 26 8.40 -13.53 20.74
CA SER A 26 7.94 -14.14 21.98
C SER A 26 7.86 -15.67 21.87
N GLN A 27 7.30 -16.19 20.78
CA GLN A 27 7.21 -17.64 20.52
C GLN A 27 8.61 -18.27 20.46
N LEU A 28 9.53 -17.69 19.69
CA LEU A 28 10.90 -18.21 19.59
C LEU A 28 11.66 -18.11 20.92
N LYS A 29 11.41 -17.06 21.74
CA LYS A 29 11.99 -16.97 23.07
C LYS A 29 11.54 -18.12 23.98
N THR A 30 10.26 -18.49 23.91
CA THR A 30 9.73 -19.62 24.68
C THR A 30 10.31 -20.94 24.18
N GLU A 31 10.41 -21.12 22.85
CA GLU A 31 10.92 -22.34 22.23
C GLU A 31 12.40 -22.58 22.51
N PHE A 32 13.24 -21.55 22.41
CA PHE A 32 14.70 -21.68 22.56
C PHE A 32 15.24 -21.34 23.96
N GLY A 33 14.41 -20.83 24.85
CA GLY A 33 14.83 -20.43 26.20
C GLY A 33 15.62 -19.12 26.28
N HIS A 34 15.91 -18.47 25.15
CA HIS A 34 16.65 -17.19 25.08
C HIS A 34 16.08 -16.25 24.01
N LYS A 35 16.56 -14.98 24.01
CA LYS A 35 16.11 -13.97 23.05
C LYS A 35 16.69 -14.23 21.67
N VAL A 36 15.83 -14.50 20.67
CA VAL A 36 16.19 -14.61 19.26
C VAL A 36 15.89 -13.29 18.56
N LYS A 37 16.84 -12.82 17.75
CA LYS A 37 16.64 -11.62 16.91
C LYS A 37 15.64 -11.96 15.81
N VAL A 38 14.61 -11.11 15.61
CA VAL A 38 13.61 -11.26 14.54
C VAL A 38 13.37 -9.91 13.88
N GLY A 39 13.29 -9.90 12.55
CA GLY A 39 12.95 -8.72 11.75
C GLY A 39 12.09 -9.09 10.55
N HIS A 40 11.32 -8.13 10.00
CA HIS A 40 10.56 -8.31 8.76
C HIS A 40 11.30 -7.72 7.56
N THR A 41 10.97 -8.19 6.36
CA THR A 41 11.60 -7.80 5.10
C THR A 41 10.69 -6.95 4.20
N GLY A 42 9.87 -6.12 4.77
CA GLY A 42 8.98 -5.22 4.05
C GLY A 42 7.68 -5.01 4.80
N THR A 43 7.43 -3.78 5.21
CA THR A 43 6.24 -3.41 5.97
C THR A 43 4.96 -3.67 5.17
N LEU A 44 3.93 -4.18 5.85
CA LEU A 44 2.53 -4.10 5.47
C LEU A 44 1.84 -3.16 6.45
N ASP A 45 0.99 -2.29 5.94
CA ASP A 45 0.15 -1.40 6.75
C ASP A 45 -0.79 -2.22 7.65
N PRO A 46 -1.30 -1.67 8.76
CA PRO A 46 -2.14 -2.44 9.69
C PRO A 46 -3.39 -3.02 9.02
N PHE A 47 -4.09 -2.24 8.18
CA PHE A 47 -5.29 -2.71 7.46
C PHE A 47 -4.98 -3.79 6.42
N ALA A 48 -3.75 -3.79 5.85
CA ALA A 48 -3.36 -4.72 4.80
C ALA A 48 -3.13 -6.14 5.34
N THR A 49 -3.37 -7.14 4.49
CA THR A 49 -3.21 -8.57 4.81
C THR A 49 -2.17 -9.24 3.91
N GLY A 50 -1.84 -10.49 4.20
CA GLY A 50 -1.08 -11.33 3.30
C GLY A 50 0.38 -11.54 3.70
N LEU A 51 1.19 -11.96 2.74
CA LEU A 51 2.53 -12.46 2.97
C LEU A 51 3.46 -11.43 3.62
N LEU A 52 3.96 -11.79 4.79
CA LEU A 52 5.03 -11.10 5.49
C LEU A 52 6.17 -12.09 5.75
N ILE A 53 7.35 -11.82 5.20
CA ILE A 53 8.55 -12.62 5.45
C ILE A 53 9.26 -12.06 6.67
N LEU A 54 9.47 -12.92 7.66
CA LEU A 54 10.29 -12.65 8.83
C LEU A 54 11.58 -13.45 8.73
N LEU A 55 12.65 -12.88 9.24
CA LEU A 55 13.94 -13.51 9.37
C LEU A 55 14.31 -13.58 10.84
N SER A 56 14.80 -14.74 11.29
CA SER A 56 15.27 -14.93 12.66
C SER A 56 16.76 -15.22 12.72
N GLY A 57 17.37 -14.99 13.88
CA GLY A 57 18.77 -15.24 14.16
C GLY A 57 19.72 -14.56 13.17
N LYS A 58 20.69 -15.32 12.65
CA LYS A 58 21.70 -14.86 11.67
C LYS A 58 21.09 -14.48 10.33
N MET A 59 19.91 -15.04 9.96
CA MET A 59 19.22 -14.71 8.71
C MET A 59 18.80 -13.24 8.65
N THR A 60 18.66 -12.55 9.77
CA THR A 60 18.34 -11.09 9.79
C THR A 60 19.38 -10.23 9.05
N LYS A 61 20.61 -10.72 8.86
CA LYS A 61 21.67 -10.04 8.10
C LYS A 61 21.36 -10.00 6.60
N LYS A 62 20.54 -10.95 6.09
CA LYS A 62 20.13 -11.05 4.68
C LYS A 62 18.88 -10.20 4.35
N SER A 63 18.39 -9.38 5.28
CA SER A 63 17.13 -8.63 5.09
C SER A 63 17.10 -7.79 3.81
N ASN A 64 18.24 -7.24 3.37
CA ASN A 64 18.33 -6.43 2.16
C ASN A 64 18.07 -7.22 0.87
N GLU A 65 18.42 -8.52 0.83
CA GLU A 65 18.14 -9.39 -0.31
C GLU A 65 16.62 -9.52 -0.51
N PHE A 66 15.90 -9.78 0.57
CA PHE A 66 14.43 -9.92 0.54
C PHE A 66 13.70 -8.58 0.32
N LEU A 67 14.24 -7.48 0.84
CA LEU A 67 13.66 -6.14 0.64
C LEU A 67 13.61 -5.76 -0.84
N LYS A 68 14.61 -6.16 -1.62
CA LYS A 68 14.74 -5.83 -3.05
C LYS A 68 13.84 -6.66 -3.96
N LEU A 69 13.31 -7.78 -3.49
CA LEU A 69 12.41 -8.63 -4.29
C LEU A 69 11.16 -7.85 -4.73
N ASP A 70 10.63 -8.17 -5.88
CA ASP A 70 9.36 -7.68 -6.38
C ASP A 70 8.18 -8.23 -5.57
N LYS A 71 7.01 -7.62 -5.71
CA LYS A 71 5.82 -7.96 -4.93
C LYS A 71 4.60 -8.03 -5.84
N VAL A 72 3.69 -8.95 -5.52
CA VAL A 72 2.39 -9.02 -6.16
C VAL A 72 1.30 -8.77 -5.12
N TYR A 73 0.39 -7.87 -5.46
CA TYR A 73 -0.74 -7.51 -4.60
C TYR A 73 -2.08 -7.76 -5.30
N LYS A 74 -3.11 -8.04 -4.51
CA LYS A 74 -4.51 -7.79 -4.84
C LYS A 74 -4.94 -6.57 -4.06
N ALA A 75 -5.55 -5.60 -4.73
CA ALA A 75 -5.99 -4.34 -4.13
C ALA A 75 -7.44 -4.08 -4.50
N GLU A 76 -8.22 -3.57 -3.56
CA GLU A 76 -9.54 -3.03 -3.80
C GLU A 76 -9.51 -1.52 -3.60
N LEU A 77 -9.98 -0.79 -4.62
CA LEU A 77 -10.05 0.66 -4.64
C LEU A 77 -11.51 1.07 -4.58
N LYS A 78 -11.78 2.19 -3.90
CA LYS A 78 -13.06 2.89 -4.00
C LYS A 78 -12.86 4.18 -4.76
N LEU A 79 -13.46 4.27 -5.93
CA LEU A 79 -13.50 5.48 -6.77
C LEU A 79 -14.53 6.47 -6.22
N GLY A 80 -14.40 7.74 -6.61
CA GLY A 80 -15.33 8.79 -6.18
C GLY A 80 -14.98 9.42 -4.82
N TYR A 81 -13.93 8.97 -4.17
CA TYR A 81 -13.52 9.41 -2.83
C TYR A 81 -12.01 9.53 -2.71
N THR A 82 -11.57 10.27 -1.69
CA THR A 82 -10.17 10.34 -1.27
C THR A 82 -10.05 10.00 0.20
N SER A 83 -8.83 9.70 0.65
CA SER A 83 -8.50 9.51 2.05
C SER A 83 -7.20 10.23 2.37
N THR A 84 -7.08 10.82 3.55
CA THR A 84 -5.88 11.53 4.01
C THR A 84 -4.65 10.62 4.15
N THR A 85 -4.86 9.31 4.23
CA THR A 85 -3.78 8.30 4.28
C THR A 85 -3.68 7.45 3.02
N GLY A 86 -4.60 7.64 2.05
CA GLY A 86 -4.73 6.81 0.85
C GLY A 86 -5.35 5.43 1.10
N ASP A 87 -5.85 5.17 2.32
CA ASP A 87 -6.47 3.92 2.76
C ASP A 87 -7.62 4.17 3.74
N ILE A 88 -8.22 3.10 4.27
CA ILE A 88 -9.36 3.16 5.19
C ILE A 88 -9.04 3.71 6.58
N GLU A 89 -7.77 3.91 6.93
CA GLU A 89 -7.37 4.41 8.26
C GLU A 89 -7.38 5.95 8.33
N GLY A 90 -7.53 6.64 7.20
CA GLY A 90 -7.60 8.09 7.10
C GLY A 90 -9.02 8.64 7.08
N GLU A 91 -9.13 9.96 7.14
CA GLU A 91 -10.39 10.66 6.93
C GLU A 91 -10.80 10.56 5.45
N ILE A 92 -12.01 10.05 5.22
CA ILE A 92 -12.54 9.81 3.89
C ILE A 92 -13.46 10.96 3.51
N SER A 93 -13.24 11.55 2.34
CA SER A 93 -14.08 12.60 1.77
C SER A 93 -14.44 12.29 0.31
N LYS A 94 -15.58 12.80 -0.15
CA LYS A 94 -15.92 12.73 -1.58
C LYS A 94 -14.89 13.53 -2.37
N TYR A 95 -14.45 12.99 -3.50
CA TYR A 95 -13.55 13.72 -4.40
C TYR A 95 -14.31 14.92 -4.99
N PRO A 96 -13.76 16.14 -4.99
CA PRO A 96 -14.47 17.32 -5.48
C PRO A 96 -14.94 17.13 -6.93
N ASN A 97 -16.17 17.53 -7.25
CA ASN A 97 -16.62 17.62 -8.63
C ASN A 97 -15.89 18.79 -9.28
N SER A 98 -14.72 18.59 -9.85
CA SER A 98 -14.18 19.49 -10.85
C SER A 98 -14.97 19.23 -12.13
N GLY A 99 -16.02 20.00 -12.36
CA GLY A 99 -16.73 19.96 -13.61
C GLY A 99 -15.73 20.19 -14.75
N ALA A 100 -15.84 19.35 -15.77
CA ALA A 100 -15.15 19.43 -17.07
C ALA A 100 -13.63 19.20 -17.06
N PHE A 101 -13.19 18.32 -17.91
CA PHE A 101 -11.89 18.38 -18.55
C PHE A 101 -11.66 19.78 -19.12
N GLY A 102 -10.83 20.57 -18.48
CA GLY A 102 -10.37 21.87 -19.03
C GLY A 102 -10.55 23.07 -18.10
N GLY A 103 -9.47 23.54 -17.50
CA GLY A 103 -9.23 24.97 -17.28
C GLY A 103 -9.66 25.59 -15.95
N HIS A 104 -8.66 26.06 -15.25
CA HIS A 104 -8.61 27.19 -14.31
C HIS A 104 -9.22 27.06 -12.91
N ASP A 105 -8.36 27.36 -11.97
CA ASP A 105 -8.57 27.59 -10.55
C ASP A 105 -9.87 28.35 -10.25
N ARG A 106 -10.72 27.76 -9.44
CA ARG A 106 -11.77 28.48 -8.73
C ARG A 106 -11.58 28.32 -7.24
N GLU A 107 -11.49 29.46 -6.59
CA GLU A 107 -11.26 29.69 -5.17
C GLU A 107 -12.08 28.79 -4.24
N ALA A 108 -11.38 28.31 -3.21
CA ALA A 108 -11.97 27.66 -2.03
C ALA A 108 -12.98 28.61 -1.35
N GLY A 109 -14.25 28.24 -1.31
CA GLY A 109 -15.20 29.02 -0.53
C GLY A 109 -16.66 28.88 -0.91
N ARG A 110 -17.20 27.68 -1.19
CA ARG A 110 -18.65 27.46 -1.11
C ARG A 110 -18.95 26.06 -0.62
N SER A 111 -19.74 25.97 0.45
CA SER A 111 -20.40 24.78 0.96
C SER A 111 -21.09 24.03 -0.20
N ALA A 112 -20.53 22.89 -0.61
CA ALA A 112 -21.07 22.07 -1.67
C ALA A 112 -22.38 21.43 -1.19
N ARG A 113 -23.52 21.88 -1.70
CA ARG A 113 -24.75 21.10 -1.70
C ARG A 113 -24.53 19.85 -2.55
N ASP A 114 -25.07 18.72 -2.11
CA ASP A 114 -24.86 17.35 -2.67
C ASP A 114 -25.61 17.10 -4.01
N ASP A 115 -26.02 18.15 -4.69
CA ASP A 115 -26.92 18.18 -5.86
C ASP A 115 -26.17 18.47 -7.18
N GLY A 116 -24.84 18.35 -7.20
CA GLY A 116 -24.09 18.42 -8.45
C GLY A 116 -24.36 17.19 -9.35
N PRO A 117 -24.21 17.35 -10.69
CA PRO A 117 -24.47 16.24 -11.62
C PRO A 117 -23.69 15.00 -11.19
N GLU A 118 -24.34 13.82 -11.27
CA GLU A 118 -23.71 12.54 -10.99
C GLU A 118 -22.39 12.45 -11.78
N ARG A 119 -21.35 12.02 -11.09
CA ARG A 119 -20.03 11.86 -11.74
C ARG A 119 -20.15 10.84 -12.85
N PRO A 120 -19.54 11.12 -14.02
CA PRO A 120 -19.52 10.10 -15.05
C PRO A 120 -18.77 8.88 -14.52
N VAL A 121 -19.46 7.75 -14.53
CA VAL A 121 -18.87 6.44 -14.23
C VAL A 121 -17.82 6.19 -15.31
N PRO A 122 -16.55 5.95 -14.96
CA PRO A 122 -15.54 5.65 -15.96
C PRO A 122 -15.97 4.45 -16.81
N GLU A 123 -16.06 4.65 -18.10
CA GLU A 123 -16.32 3.56 -19.04
C GLU A 123 -15.17 2.55 -19.03
N TRP A 124 -15.47 1.29 -19.35
CA TRP A 124 -14.48 0.22 -19.34
C TRP A 124 -13.22 0.54 -20.16
N GLY A 125 -13.37 1.06 -21.38
CA GLY A 125 -12.24 1.42 -22.23
C GLY A 125 -11.33 2.50 -21.65
N ILE A 126 -11.91 3.52 -21.00
CA ILE A 126 -11.18 4.59 -20.30
C ILE A 126 -10.45 4.01 -19.08
N LEU A 127 -11.11 3.15 -18.32
CA LEU A 127 -10.52 2.48 -17.17
C LEU A 127 -9.32 1.62 -17.57
N GLU A 128 -9.50 0.77 -18.59
CA GLU A 128 -8.47 -0.14 -19.08
C GLU A 128 -7.26 0.63 -19.63
N SER A 129 -7.48 1.64 -20.46
CA SER A 129 -6.39 2.48 -21.00
C SER A 129 -5.67 3.25 -19.91
N THR A 130 -6.41 3.81 -18.94
CA THR A 130 -5.82 4.52 -17.80
C THR A 130 -4.94 3.59 -16.97
N ILE A 131 -5.43 2.41 -16.60
CA ILE A 131 -4.66 1.42 -15.82
C ILE A 131 -3.45 0.94 -16.60
N GLY A 132 -3.60 0.66 -17.89
CA GLY A 132 -2.52 0.25 -18.78
C GLY A 132 -1.38 1.27 -18.85
N SER A 133 -1.70 2.56 -18.76
CA SER A 133 -0.70 3.65 -18.79
C SER A 133 0.24 3.71 -17.58
N PHE A 134 -0.04 2.98 -16.51
CA PHE A 134 0.86 2.86 -15.36
C PHE A 134 1.86 1.71 -15.50
N ILE A 135 1.74 0.85 -16.51
CA ILE A 135 2.70 -0.23 -16.75
C ILE A 135 4.00 0.36 -17.27
N GLY A 136 5.13 -0.06 -16.68
CA GLY A 136 6.44 0.47 -16.99
C GLY A 136 7.11 1.17 -15.80
N GLU A 137 8.05 2.05 -16.09
CA GLU A 137 8.72 2.89 -15.09
C GLU A 137 7.90 4.14 -14.85
N ILE A 138 7.56 4.42 -13.60
CA ILE A 138 6.83 5.61 -13.19
C ILE A 138 7.55 6.31 -12.05
N GLU A 139 7.36 7.62 -11.94
CA GLU A 139 7.73 8.37 -10.74
C GLU A 139 6.60 8.30 -9.72
N GLN A 140 6.95 8.02 -8.48
CA GLN A 140 6.00 7.93 -7.39
C GLN A 140 6.52 8.68 -6.16
N THR A 141 5.72 9.59 -5.62
CA THR A 141 5.99 10.23 -4.33
C THR A 141 5.42 9.34 -3.21
N PRO A 142 6.27 8.82 -2.31
CA PRO A 142 5.80 8.03 -1.19
C PRO A 142 4.82 8.79 -0.31
N PRO A 143 3.81 8.13 0.30
CA PRO A 143 2.86 8.80 1.17
C PRO A 143 3.54 9.32 2.45
N LYS A 144 3.03 10.45 3.02
CA LYS A 144 3.54 11.02 4.28
C LYS A 144 3.51 9.98 5.42
N PHE A 145 2.50 9.11 5.45
CA PHE A 145 2.40 8.00 6.40
C PHE A 145 3.17 6.75 5.93
N SER A 146 4.49 6.87 5.80
CA SER A 146 5.38 5.79 5.37
C SER A 146 6.56 5.58 6.34
N ALA A 147 7.24 4.43 6.18
CA ALA A 147 8.41 4.08 6.99
C ALA A 147 9.73 4.67 6.46
N ILE A 148 9.68 5.52 5.44
CA ILE A 148 10.85 6.20 4.89
C ILE A 148 11.48 7.10 5.96
N LYS A 149 12.80 7.23 5.91
CA LYS A 149 13.51 8.17 6.78
C LYS A 149 13.74 9.48 6.04
N ILE A 150 13.34 10.59 6.67
CA ILE A 150 13.62 11.95 6.27
C ILE A 150 14.49 12.56 7.37
N ASN A 151 15.70 12.99 7.06
CA ASN A 151 16.66 13.53 8.04
C ASN A 151 16.81 12.64 9.29
N GLY A 152 16.89 11.31 9.07
CA GLY A 152 17.07 10.33 10.16
C GLY A 152 15.78 9.92 10.89
N GLN A 153 14.68 10.65 10.75
CA GLN A 153 13.38 10.33 11.36
C GLN A 153 12.43 9.62 10.38
N ARG A 154 11.52 8.80 10.90
CA ARG A 154 10.49 8.13 10.08
C ARG A 154 9.42 9.14 9.65
N ALA A 155 9.06 9.16 8.36
CA ALA A 155 8.08 10.08 7.78
C ALA A 155 6.73 10.03 8.53
N TYR A 156 6.24 8.84 8.87
CA TYR A 156 4.99 8.70 9.64
C TYR A 156 5.03 9.37 11.03
N LYS A 157 6.21 9.48 11.66
CA LYS A 157 6.36 10.17 12.95
C LYS A 157 6.28 11.70 12.78
N LEU A 158 6.86 12.22 11.69
CA LEU A 158 6.77 13.64 11.34
C LEU A 158 5.33 14.01 10.96
N ALA A 159 4.67 13.19 10.14
CA ALA A 159 3.28 13.39 9.74
C ALA A 159 2.33 13.43 10.95
N ARG A 160 2.48 12.53 11.93
CA ARG A 160 1.68 12.53 13.17
C ARG A 160 1.91 13.76 14.06
N LYS A 161 3.06 14.41 13.96
CA LYS A 161 3.37 15.65 14.67
C LYS A 161 2.86 16.90 13.97
N GLY A 162 2.22 16.74 12.79
CA GLY A 162 1.81 17.88 11.97
C GLY A 162 2.98 18.67 11.36
N THR A 163 4.20 18.12 11.42
CA THR A 163 5.37 18.76 10.80
C THR A 163 5.23 18.69 9.28
N ASP A 164 5.42 19.82 8.61
CA ASP A 164 5.48 19.82 7.15
C ASP A 164 6.88 19.38 6.68
N PHE A 165 6.91 18.51 5.66
CA PHE A 165 8.13 18.00 5.05
C PHE A 165 7.84 17.48 3.65
N GLU A 166 8.82 17.60 2.80
CA GLU A 166 8.75 17.05 1.44
C GLU A 166 9.36 15.65 1.40
N ILE A 167 8.75 14.79 0.61
CA ILE A 167 9.26 13.45 0.30
C ILE A 167 9.65 13.44 -1.17
N PRO A 168 10.92 13.20 -1.49
CA PRO A 168 11.34 13.14 -2.88
C PRO A 168 10.64 11.99 -3.62
N SER A 169 10.23 12.25 -4.85
CA SER A 169 9.75 11.22 -5.74
C SER A 169 10.86 10.22 -6.06
N ARG A 170 10.47 9.03 -6.44
CA ARG A 170 11.40 7.97 -6.84
C ARG A 170 10.83 7.16 -7.98
N LYS A 171 11.71 6.64 -8.80
CA LYS A 171 11.36 5.71 -9.86
C LYS A 171 11.01 4.35 -9.27
N VAL A 172 9.87 3.82 -9.69
CA VAL A 172 9.41 2.47 -9.40
C VAL A 172 8.93 1.83 -10.70
N LYS A 173 8.89 0.50 -10.75
CA LYS A 173 8.44 -0.22 -11.94
C LYS A 173 7.19 -1.02 -11.65
N ILE A 174 6.19 -0.83 -12.48
CA ILE A 174 4.99 -1.65 -12.53
C ILE A 174 5.17 -2.65 -13.66
N TYR A 175 5.29 -3.93 -13.34
CA TYR A 175 5.50 -4.98 -14.35
C TYR A 175 4.20 -5.39 -15.03
N ASP A 176 3.10 -5.39 -14.27
CA ASP A 176 1.78 -5.81 -14.75
C ASP A 176 0.68 -5.26 -13.83
N ILE A 177 -0.43 -4.84 -14.41
CA ILE A 177 -1.69 -4.56 -13.68
C ILE A 177 -2.82 -5.23 -14.44
N LYS A 178 -3.63 -6.01 -13.73
CA LYS A 178 -4.84 -6.64 -14.27
C LYS A 178 -6.06 -6.20 -13.48
N ILE A 179 -7.10 -5.75 -14.18
CA ILE A 179 -8.42 -5.54 -13.59
C ILE A 179 -9.00 -6.92 -13.31
N LEU A 180 -9.40 -7.16 -12.07
CA LEU A 180 -10.03 -8.41 -11.64
C LEU A 180 -11.55 -8.29 -11.61
N ASP A 181 -12.05 -7.09 -11.28
CA ASP A 181 -13.47 -6.82 -11.13
C ASP A 181 -13.70 -5.30 -11.14
N TYR A 182 -14.79 -4.85 -11.76
CA TYR A 182 -15.17 -3.45 -11.76
C TYR A 182 -16.67 -3.29 -11.72
N HIS A 183 -17.15 -2.73 -10.62
CA HIS A 183 -18.54 -2.29 -10.43
C HIS A 183 -18.49 -0.97 -9.66
N TYR A 184 -18.63 0.14 -10.38
CA TYR A 184 -18.49 1.47 -9.77
C TYR A 184 -19.33 1.60 -8.47
N PRO A 185 -18.75 2.12 -7.38
CA PRO A 185 -17.43 2.75 -7.26
C PRO A 185 -16.27 1.77 -6.91
N LYS A 186 -16.48 0.46 -6.97
CA LYS A 186 -15.48 -0.56 -6.58
C LYS A 186 -14.68 -1.02 -7.78
N LEU A 187 -13.36 -1.02 -7.62
CA LEU A 187 -12.38 -1.52 -8.58
C LEU A 187 -11.43 -2.48 -7.89
N LYS A 188 -11.30 -3.70 -8.40
CA LYS A 188 -10.32 -4.69 -7.91
C LYS A 188 -9.24 -4.90 -8.96
N ILE A 189 -8.00 -4.80 -8.52
CA ILE A 189 -6.83 -5.02 -9.38
C ILE A 189 -5.87 -6.03 -8.76
N ARG A 190 -5.11 -6.68 -9.63
CA ARG A 190 -3.89 -7.39 -9.26
C ARG A 190 -2.73 -6.65 -9.90
N CYS A 191 -1.71 -6.31 -9.12
CA CYS A 191 -0.53 -5.64 -9.65
C CYS A 191 0.76 -6.35 -9.23
N HIS A 192 1.71 -6.44 -10.18
CA HIS A 192 3.07 -6.90 -9.99
C HIS A 192 3.99 -5.69 -10.07
N VAL A 193 4.76 -5.44 -9.02
CA VAL A 193 5.49 -4.18 -8.84
C VAL A 193 6.88 -4.41 -8.28
N SER A 194 7.80 -3.51 -8.60
CA SER A 194 9.14 -3.49 -8.01
C SER A 194 9.11 -3.19 -6.51
N SER A 195 10.20 -3.51 -5.85
CA SER A 195 10.39 -3.13 -4.45
C SER A 195 10.25 -1.62 -4.27
N GLY A 196 9.64 -1.24 -3.14
CA GLY A 196 9.48 0.17 -2.81
C GLY A 196 8.23 0.84 -3.40
N THR A 197 7.48 0.20 -4.27
CA THR A 197 6.21 0.74 -4.79
C THR A 197 5.15 0.81 -3.68
N TYR A 198 4.47 1.95 -3.58
CA TYR A 198 3.33 2.17 -2.67
C TYR A 198 2.02 1.98 -3.43
N ILE A 199 1.26 0.96 -3.04
CA ILE A 199 -0.02 0.66 -3.70
C ILE A 199 -1.08 1.72 -3.33
N ARG A 200 -0.97 2.38 -2.17
CA ARG A 200 -1.81 3.53 -1.79
C ARG A 200 -1.65 4.69 -2.78
N THR A 201 -0.42 5.09 -3.03
CA THR A 201 -0.13 6.15 -4.02
C THR A 201 -0.58 5.74 -5.43
N LEU A 202 -0.36 4.47 -5.82
CA LEU A 202 -0.85 3.97 -7.11
C LEU A 202 -2.37 4.08 -7.23
N ALA A 203 -3.11 3.78 -6.16
CA ALA A 203 -4.56 3.93 -6.14
C ALA A 203 -5.00 5.41 -6.28
N GLU A 204 -4.34 6.32 -5.55
CA GLU A 204 -4.58 7.75 -5.65
C GLU A 204 -4.29 8.28 -7.06
N ASP A 205 -3.16 7.87 -7.66
CA ASP A 205 -2.75 8.27 -9.00
C ASP A 205 -3.73 7.78 -10.07
N ILE A 206 -4.21 6.52 -9.96
CA ILE A 206 -5.25 5.96 -10.82
C ILE A 206 -6.52 6.81 -10.70
N GLY A 207 -6.98 7.06 -9.47
CA GLY A 207 -8.18 7.85 -9.22
C GLY A 207 -8.06 9.29 -9.73
N LYS A 208 -6.90 9.91 -9.56
CA LYS A 208 -6.59 11.25 -10.08
C LYS A 208 -6.64 11.27 -11.61
N LYS A 209 -6.03 10.29 -12.26
CA LYS A 209 -6.01 10.20 -13.73
C LYS A 209 -7.38 9.91 -14.32
N LEU A 210 -8.23 9.17 -13.59
CA LEU A 210 -9.65 8.96 -13.95
C LEU A 210 -10.55 10.18 -13.64
N GLY A 211 -10.03 11.20 -12.96
CA GLY A 211 -10.84 12.35 -12.51
C GLY A 211 -11.86 12.03 -11.40
N THR A 212 -11.73 10.87 -10.77
CA THR A 212 -12.68 10.40 -9.73
C THR A 212 -12.13 10.48 -8.32
N GLY A 213 -10.80 10.58 -8.16
CA GLY A 213 -10.16 10.22 -6.91
C GLY A 213 -10.30 8.73 -6.62
N ALA A 214 -9.45 8.20 -5.75
CA ALA A 214 -9.56 6.83 -5.24
C ALA A 214 -8.75 6.67 -3.95
N TYR A 215 -9.13 5.67 -3.15
CA TYR A 215 -8.34 5.19 -2.02
C TYR A 215 -8.48 3.67 -1.89
N LEU A 216 -7.56 3.03 -1.15
CA LEU A 216 -7.59 1.59 -0.91
C LEU A 216 -8.60 1.22 0.19
N THR A 217 -9.53 0.33 -0.13
CA THR A 217 -10.43 -0.30 0.84
C THR A 217 -9.90 -1.64 1.34
N ALA A 218 -9.11 -2.35 0.52
CA ALA A 218 -8.41 -3.56 0.93
C ALA A 218 -7.09 -3.70 0.17
N LEU A 219 -6.12 -4.31 0.83
CA LEU A 219 -4.82 -4.64 0.25
C LEU A 219 -4.34 -5.99 0.76
N ARG A 220 -3.98 -6.88 -0.15
CA ARG A 220 -3.42 -8.19 0.17
C ARG A 220 -2.15 -8.45 -0.63
N ARG A 221 -1.02 -8.63 0.05
CA ARG A 221 0.22 -9.06 -0.60
C ARG A 221 0.22 -10.57 -0.77
N ILE A 222 0.22 -11.03 -2.02
CA ILE A 222 0.11 -12.45 -2.33
C ILE A 222 1.46 -13.09 -2.68
N LYS A 223 2.47 -12.29 -3.08
CA LYS A 223 3.78 -12.80 -3.47
C LYS A 223 4.89 -11.82 -3.12
N ILE A 224 6.09 -12.33 -2.79
CA ILE A 224 7.36 -11.60 -2.62
C ILE A 224 8.42 -12.45 -3.30
N GLY A 225 8.96 -12.01 -4.45
CA GLY A 225 9.82 -12.86 -5.27
C GLY A 225 9.15 -14.21 -5.54
N ASP A 226 9.81 -15.31 -5.20
CA ASP A 226 9.27 -16.66 -5.37
C ASP A 226 8.37 -17.14 -4.22
N TYR A 227 8.34 -16.42 -3.10
CA TYR A 227 7.53 -16.78 -1.93
C TYR A 227 6.06 -16.45 -2.13
N ASN A 228 5.18 -17.40 -1.82
CA ASN A 228 3.73 -17.25 -1.99
C ASN A 228 3.02 -17.25 -0.64
N VAL A 229 1.94 -16.49 -0.52
CA VAL A 229 1.10 -16.45 0.68
C VAL A 229 0.43 -17.78 1.01
N LYS A 230 0.28 -18.66 0.01
CA LYS A 230 -0.26 -20.01 0.21
C LYS A 230 0.62 -20.89 1.10
N ASP A 231 1.93 -20.60 1.10
CA ASP A 231 2.94 -21.34 1.87
C ASP A 231 3.13 -20.76 3.28
N ALA A 232 2.43 -19.65 3.57
CA ALA A 232 2.56 -18.94 4.83
C ALA A 232 1.67 -19.52 5.93
N LYS A 233 2.19 -19.56 7.15
CA LYS A 233 1.40 -19.92 8.34
C LYS A 233 0.40 -18.80 8.66
N LYS A 234 -0.86 -19.15 8.88
CA LYS A 234 -1.85 -18.20 9.40
C LYS A 234 -1.48 -17.87 10.86
N MET A 235 -1.53 -16.60 11.20
CA MET A 235 -1.49 -16.19 12.60
C MET A 235 -2.87 -16.41 13.21
N LEU A 236 -2.91 -17.24 14.22
CA LEU A 236 -4.06 -17.41 15.11
C LEU A 236 -4.09 -16.29 16.16
#